data_4bbd762865945ab0a158df2648d53860
#
_entry.id   4bbd762865945ab0a158df2648d53860
#
_cell.length_a   1.000
_cell.length_b   1.000
_cell.length_c   1.000
_cell.angle_alpha   90.00
_cell.angle_beta   90.00
_cell.angle_gamma   90.00
#
_symmetry.space_group_name_H-M   'P 1'
#
loop_
_entity.id
_entity.type
_entity.pdbx_description
1 polymer ?
#
loop_
_entity_poly.entity_id
_entity_poly.type
_entity_poly.pdbx_seq_one_letter_code
_entity_poly.pdbx_strand_id
1 'polypeptide(L)'
;HVVIENGAQIGPGTILHPHVFVGADCEIGRDCEIHPHTSIGSDGFGYAVGASRRPQKIPHLGNVRIGDEVEIGSNCAIDRAKLSSTWIRSGTKLDNICHIAHNCDLGEDGFYTAGFMMAGSTRIGRRFMTGGNSVVSAHLTLADDVVLAGRSTVTSDVPEPGHYAGYPLQ
;
A
#
# COMPACT_ATOMS: atom_id res chain seq x y z
N HIS A 1 17.16 15.87 2.38
CA HIS A 1 16.83 15.47 0.99
C HIS A 1 15.48 14.74 0.95
N VAL A 2 14.39 15.42 1.34
CA VAL A 2 13.00 14.99 1.12
C VAL A 2 12.51 15.71 -0.14
N VAL A 3 11.76 15.01 -0.99
CA VAL A 3 11.10 15.59 -2.17
C VAL A 3 9.60 15.55 -1.95
N ILE A 4 8.95 16.71 -2.05
CA ILE A 4 7.49 16.85 -1.96
C ILE A 4 7.03 17.59 -3.21
N GLU A 5 6.19 16.96 -3.99
CA GLU A 5 5.66 17.53 -5.25
C GLU A 5 4.46 18.46 -5.02
N ASN A 6 4.07 19.14 -6.10
CA ASN A 6 2.98 20.12 -6.05
C ASN A 6 1.67 19.51 -5.54
N GLY A 7 0.94 20.28 -4.73
CA GLY A 7 -0.36 19.88 -4.22
C GLY A 7 -0.32 18.83 -3.09
N ALA A 8 0.84 18.26 -2.78
CA ALA A 8 0.95 17.32 -1.67
C ALA A 8 0.69 18.01 -0.32
N GLN A 9 -0.03 17.34 0.58
CA GLN A 9 -0.43 17.85 1.89
C GLN A 9 0.11 16.92 2.98
N ILE A 10 0.77 17.53 3.98
CA ILE A 10 1.36 16.80 5.12
C ILE A 10 0.75 17.37 6.40
N GLY A 11 0.11 16.48 7.17
CA GLY A 11 -0.51 16.83 8.44
C GLY A 11 0.50 17.18 9.55
N PRO A 12 0.05 17.88 10.60
CA PRO A 12 0.90 18.29 11.70
C PRO A 12 1.47 17.08 12.46
N GLY A 13 2.66 17.24 13.04
CA GLY A 13 3.35 16.19 13.79
C GLY A 13 4.00 15.10 12.94
N THR A 14 3.74 15.06 11.62
CA THR A 14 4.29 14.04 10.72
C THR A 14 5.78 14.26 10.47
N ILE A 15 6.56 13.18 10.55
CA ILE A 15 7.99 13.12 10.34
C ILE A 15 8.29 12.42 9.02
N LEU A 16 8.98 13.11 8.11
CA LEU A 16 9.51 12.53 6.88
C LEU A 16 11.03 12.40 7.00
N HIS A 17 11.53 11.19 7.01
CA HIS A 17 12.96 10.90 7.10
C HIS A 17 13.70 11.20 5.77
N PRO A 18 15.06 11.22 5.77
CA PRO A 18 15.83 11.51 4.57
C PRO A 18 15.46 10.63 3.37
N HIS A 19 15.45 11.25 2.18
CA HIS A 19 15.18 10.60 0.89
C HIS A 19 13.74 10.05 0.71
N VAL A 20 12.79 10.48 1.54
CA VAL A 20 11.37 10.22 1.28
C VAL A 20 10.92 11.05 0.08
N PHE A 21 10.14 10.42 -0.81
CA PHE A 21 9.45 11.06 -1.93
C PHE A 21 7.94 11.06 -1.67
N VAL A 22 7.30 12.22 -1.83
CA VAL A 22 5.84 12.37 -1.80
C VAL A 22 5.39 13.01 -3.11
N GLY A 23 4.69 12.22 -3.92
CA GLY A 23 4.20 12.62 -5.24
C GLY A 23 3.08 13.64 -5.19
N ALA A 24 2.80 14.26 -6.33
CA ALA A 24 1.81 15.32 -6.48
C ALA A 24 0.42 14.90 -5.97
N ASP A 25 -0.28 15.86 -5.31
CA ASP A 25 -1.64 15.73 -4.77
C ASP A 25 -1.83 14.60 -3.73
N CYS A 26 -0.75 14.00 -3.23
CA CYS A 26 -0.82 13.01 -2.16
C CYS A 26 -1.13 13.68 -0.81
N GLU A 27 -1.88 12.98 0.03
CA GLU A 27 -2.29 13.47 1.34
C GLU A 27 -1.75 12.54 2.43
N ILE A 28 -1.04 13.09 3.42
CA ILE A 28 -0.55 12.37 4.60
C ILE A 28 -1.15 13.03 5.84
N GLY A 29 -1.78 12.24 6.69
CA GLY A 29 -2.42 12.69 7.92
C GLY A 29 -1.44 13.22 8.96
N ARG A 30 -1.91 13.41 10.18
CA ARG A 30 -1.12 13.88 11.31
C ARG A 30 -0.40 12.74 12.02
N ASP A 31 0.68 13.11 12.74
CA ASP A 31 1.42 12.21 13.63
C ASP A 31 1.89 10.92 12.94
N CYS A 32 2.21 10.99 11.63
CA CYS A 32 2.76 9.89 10.86
C CYS A 32 4.29 9.89 10.92
N GLU A 33 4.90 8.71 10.70
CA GLU A 33 6.34 8.58 10.54
C GLU A 33 6.67 7.79 9.27
N ILE A 34 7.39 8.43 8.33
CA ILE A 34 7.77 7.83 7.05
C ILE A 34 9.28 7.67 6.99
N HIS A 35 9.75 6.44 7.01
CA HIS A 35 11.17 6.09 7.09
C HIS A 35 11.94 6.28 5.78
N PRO A 36 13.29 6.28 5.81
CA PRO A 36 14.13 6.67 4.68
C PRO A 36 13.87 5.88 3.41
N HIS A 37 14.01 6.55 2.25
CA HIS A 37 13.89 5.97 0.91
C HIS A 37 12.51 5.43 0.54
N THR A 38 11.48 5.74 1.29
CA THR A 38 10.09 5.36 0.95
C THR A 38 9.54 6.32 -0.10
N SER A 39 8.90 5.75 -1.13
CA SER A 39 8.23 6.46 -2.22
C SER A 39 6.71 6.36 -2.06
N ILE A 40 6.05 7.50 -1.96
CA ILE A 40 4.59 7.63 -1.84
C ILE A 40 4.07 8.37 -3.06
N GLY A 41 3.23 7.71 -3.87
CA GLY A 41 2.55 8.34 -5.00
C GLY A 41 3.31 8.33 -6.31
N SER A 42 4.30 7.44 -6.49
CA SER A 42 4.80 7.12 -7.83
C SER A 42 3.76 6.35 -8.66
N ASP A 43 3.90 6.39 -9.99
CA ASP A 43 3.02 5.65 -10.89
C ASP A 43 3.10 4.14 -10.65
N GLY A 44 1.96 3.50 -10.59
CA GLY A 44 1.86 2.06 -10.54
C GLY A 44 2.11 1.37 -11.89
N PHE A 45 2.10 0.04 -11.86
CA PHE A 45 2.25 -0.79 -13.06
C PHE A 45 0.92 -0.88 -13.82
N GLY A 46 0.77 -0.05 -14.83
CA GLY A 46 -0.43 0.02 -15.67
C GLY A 46 -0.09 0.14 -17.14
N TYR A 47 -0.39 -0.91 -17.92
CA TYR A 47 -0.16 -0.95 -19.37
C TYR A 47 -1.34 -1.59 -20.10
N ALA A 48 -1.66 -1.08 -21.29
CA ALA A 48 -2.53 -1.73 -22.25
C ALA A 48 -1.68 -2.39 -23.35
N VAL A 49 -2.14 -3.51 -23.86
CA VAL A 49 -1.50 -4.20 -24.99
C VAL A 49 -2.47 -4.16 -26.15
N GLY A 50 -2.18 -3.32 -27.15
CA GLY A 50 -2.95 -3.20 -28.38
C GLY A 50 -2.58 -4.25 -29.43
N ALA A 51 -3.11 -4.10 -30.65
CA ALA A 51 -2.86 -5.02 -31.78
C ALA A 51 -1.37 -5.18 -32.14
N SER A 52 -0.55 -4.16 -31.88
CA SER A 52 0.91 -4.19 -32.09
C SER A 52 1.68 -5.04 -31.07
N ARG A 53 1.01 -5.57 -30.05
CA ARG A 53 1.60 -6.26 -28.90
C ARG A 53 2.66 -5.46 -28.12
N ARG A 54 2.79 -4.16 -28.37
CA ARG A 54 3.66 -3.27 -27.59
C ARG A 54 2.91 -2.73 -26.38
N PRO A 55 3.49 -2.83 -25.17
CA PRO A 55 2.91 -2.22 -23.98
C PRO A 55 2.81 -0.71 -24.14
N GLN A 56 1.63 -0.15 -23.90
CA GLN A 56 1.36 1.28 -23.86
C GLN A 56 1.02 1.67 -22.44
N LYS A 57 1.75 2.63 -21.88
CA LYS A 57 1.52 3.08 -20.50
C LYS A 57 0.14 3.69 -20.35
N ILE A 58 -0.56 3.28 -19.28
CA ILE A 58 -1.78 3.92 -18.80
C ILE A 58 -1.38 4.93 -17.74
N PRO A 59 -1.66 6.24 -17.90
CA PRO A 59 -1.35 7.24 -16.88
C PRO A 59 -2.06 6.96 -15.56
N HIS A 60 -1.41 7.26 -14.45
CA HIS A 60 -2.00 7.24 -13.12
C HIS A 60 -2.30 8.68 -12.71
N LEU A 61 -3.58 9.05 -12.70
CA LEU A 61 -4.06 10.42 -12.46
C LEU A 61 -4.60 10.63 -11.03
N GLY A 62 -4.70 9.55 -10.27
CA GLY A 62 -5.11 9.61 -8.87
C GLY A 62 -3.95 9.92 -7.93
N ASN A 63 -4.15 9.74 -6.65
CA ASN A 63 -3.16 10.02 -5.61
C ASN A 63 -3.04 8.87 -4.60
N VAL A 64 -2.27 9.12 -3.54
CA VAL A 64 -2.23 8.30 -2.32
C VAL A 64 -2.79 9.13 -1.18
N ARG A 65 -3.60 8.50 -0.33
CA ARG A 65 -4.07 9.07 0.92
C ARG A 65 -3.65 8.20 2.09
N ILE A 66 -3.00 8.81 3.05
CA ILE A 66 -2.53 8.18 4.29
C ILE A 66 -3.27 8.85 5.45
N GLY A 67 -3.90 8.03 6.30
CA GLY A 67 -4.60 8.49 7.50
C GLY A 67 -3.64 8.99 8.58
N ASP A 68 -4.17 9.19 9.78
CA ASP A 68 -3.42 9.64 10.94
C ASP A 68 -2.65 8.49 11.61
N GLU A 69 -1.57 8.82 12.31
CA GLU A 69 -0.80 7.88 13.15
C GLU A 69 -0.29 6.65 12.38
N VAL A 70 0.00 6.79 11.08
CA VAL A 70 0.54 5.75 10.23
C VAL A 70 2.06 5.75 10.29
N GLU A 71 2.66 4.56 10.37
CA GLU A 71 4.11 4.41 10.25
C GLU A 71 4.43 3.55 9.02
N ILE A 72 5.38 4.01 8.19
CA ILE A 72 5.83 3.30 7.00
C ILE A 72 7.34 3.14 7.04
N GLY A 73 7.79 1.89 7.06
CA GLY A 73 9.19 1.48 7.09
C GLY A 73 9.99 1.95 5.87
N SER A 74 11.27 1.66 5.90
CA SER A 74 12.21 2.07 4.84
C SER A 74 12.03 1.30 3.55
N ASN A 75 12.33 1.96 2.41
CA ASN A 75 12.28 1.37 1.07
C ASN A 75 10.92 0.78 0.69
N CYS A 76 9.85 1.34 1.19
CA CYS A 76 8.50 0.99 0.78
C CYS A 76 8.12 1.74 -0.51
N ALA A 77 7.25 1.12 -1.31
CA ALA A 77 6.67 1.72 -2.50
C ALA A 77 5.14 1.69 -2.42
N ILE A 78 4.53 2.87 -2.40
CA ILE A 78 3.08 3.05 -2.35
C ILE A 78 2.66 3.75 -3.64
N ASP A 79 2.04 3.00 -4.56
CA ASP A 79 1.66 3.51 -5.86
C ASP A 79 0.40 4.37 -5.80
N ARG A 80 0.38 5.45 -6.60
CA ARG A 80 -0.84 6.23 -6.80
C ARG A 80 -1.91 5.45 -7.55
N ALA A 81 -3.15 5.74 -7.29
CA ALA A 81 -4.27 5.17 -8.04
C ALA A 81 -4.27 5.62 -9.51
N LYS A 82 -4.82 4.79 -10.39
CA LYS A 82 -5.10 5.21 -11.79
C LYS A 82 -6.11 6.36 -11.81
N LEU A 83 -7.19 6.21 -11.08
CA LEU A 83 -8.21 7.21 -10.78
C LEU A 83 -8.59 7.05 -9.30
N SER A 84 -9.06 8.09 -8.63
CA SER A 84 -9.33 8.09 -7.18
C SER A 84 -8.06 8.02 -6.33
N SER A 85 -8.04 7.22 -5.27
CA SER A 85 -6.92 7.15 -4.32
C SER A 85 -6.53 5.72 -3.99
N THR A 86 -5.25 5.48 -3.76
CA THR A 86 -4.75 4.36 -2.94
C THR A 86 -4.80 4.80 -1.50
N TRP A 87 -5.41 3.99 -0.63
CA TRP A 87 -5.64 4.35 0.76
C TRP A 87 -4.84 3.50 1.74
N ILE A 88 -4.18 4.16 2.69
CA ILE A 88 -3.65 3.56 3.92
C ILE A 88 -4.38 4.23 5.07
N ARG A 89 -5.22 3.49 5.78
CA ARG A 89 -6.06 4.02 6.85
C ARG A 89 -5.28 4.23 8.14
N SER A 90 -5.87 5.02 9.05
CA SER A 90 -5.22 5.44 10.30
C SER A 90 -4.75 4.27 11.17
N GLY A 91 -3.70 4.49 11.94
CA GLY A 91 -3.12 3.51 12.86
C GLY A 91 -2.28 2.40 12.20
N THR A 92 -2.29 2.29 10.88
CA THR A 92 -1.60 1.23 10.13
C THR A 92 -0.08 1.32 10.26
N LYS A 93 0.57 0.16 10.40
CA LYS A 93 2.02 0.02 10.48
C LYS A 93 2.53 -0.88 9.36
N LEU A 94 3.34 -0.33 8.48
CA LEU A 94 4.06 -1.08 7.45
C LEU A 94 5.55 -1.16 7.82
N ASP A 95 6.08 -2.34 7.88
CA ASP A 95 7.51 -2.58 8.05
C ASP A 95 8.26 -2.35 6.72
N ASN A 96 9.54 -2.58 6.70
CA ASN A 96 10.42 -2.28 5.57
C ASN A 96 10.10 -3.09 4.30
N ILE A 97 10.38 -2.50 3.14
CA ILE A 97 10.32 -3.17 1.83
C ILE A 97 8.90 -3.67 1.50
N CYS A 98 7.87 -2.97 1.96
CA CYS A 98 6.49 -3.27 1.57
C CYS A 98 6.13 -2.60 0.24
N HIS A 99 5.35 -3.30 -0.59
CA HIS A 99 4.80 -2.74 -1.82
C HIS A 99 3.28 -2.76 -1.80
N ILE A 100 2.69 -1.58 -1.91
CA ILE A 100 1.24 -1.39 -2.03
C ILE A 100 0.94 -0.83 -3.41
N ALA A 101 0.37 -1.65 -4.28
CA ALA A 101 0.07 -1.26 -5.65
C ALA A 101 -1.14 -0.31 -5.74
N HIS A 102 -1.37 0.21 -6.94
CA HIS A 102 -2.39 1.21 -7.22
C HIS A 102 -3.81 0.79 -6.84
N ASN A 103 -4.63 1.73 -6.40
CA ASN A 103 -6.06 1.53 -6.07
C ASN A 103 -6.32 0.56 -4.91
N CYS A 104 -5.34 0.27 -4.09
CA CYS A 104 -5.51 -0.53 -2.88
C CYS A 104 -6.15 0.28 -1.74
N ASP A 105 -6.83 -0.40 -0.84
CA ASP A 105 -7.41 0.18 0.38
C ASP A 105 -7.04 -0.71 1.58
N LEU A 106 -6.15 -0.23 2.45
CA LEU A 106 -5.74 -0.90 3.67
C LEU A 106 -6.56 -0.33 4.84
N GLY A 107 -7.29 -1.20 5.52
CA GLY A 107 -8.11 -0.86 6.68
C GLY A 107 -7.28 -0.33 7.86
N GLU A 108 -7.97 0.22 8.86
CA GLU A 108 -7.36 0.80 10.05
C GLU A 108 -6.63 -0.24 10.90
N ASP A 109 -5.60 0.21 11.64
CA ASP A 109 -4.88 -0.56 12.64
C ASP A 109 -4.24 -1.87 12.14
N GLY A 110 -3.88 -1.92 10.87
CA GLY A 110 -3.21 -3.08 10.26
C GLY A 110 -1.71 -3.14 10.56
N PHE A 111 -1.15 -4.36 10.68
CA PHE A 111 0.28 -4.64 10.83
C PHE A 111 0.80 -5.45 9.64
N TYR A 112 1.67 -4.84 8.85
CA TYR A 112 2.22 -5.41 7.63
C TYR A 112 3.72 -5.57 7.77
N THR A 113 4.19 -6.80 8.00
CA THR A 113 5.61 -7.08 8.23
C THR A 113 6.42 -7.08 6.94
N ALA A 114 7.74 -7.03 7.08
CA ALA A 114 8.69 -6.79 6.01
C ALA A 114 8.47 -7.67 4.76
N GLY A 115 8.57 -7.04 3.59
CA GLY A 115 8.40 -7.71 2.30
C GLY A 115 6.96 -8.06 1.93
N PHE A 116 5.97 -7.49 2.63
CA PHE A 116 4.57 -7.65 2.23
C PHE A 116 4.31 -7.00 0.87
N MET A 117 3.61 -7.71 -0.02
CA MET A 117 3.25 -7.21 -1.34
C MET A 117 1.75 -7.34 -1.59
N MET A 118 1.13 -6.27 -2.06
CA MET A 118 -0.30 -6.21 -2.37
C MET A 118 -0.50 -5.72 -3.79
N ALA A 119 -1.07 -6.57 -4.62
CA ALA A 119 -1.37 -6.23 -6.01
C ALA A 119 -2.61 -5.32 -6.11
N GLY A 120 -2.73 -4.64 -7.24
CA GLY A 120 -3.67 -3.53 -7.43
C GLY A 120 -5.15 -3.84 -7.22
N SER A 121 -5.90 -2.83 -6.79
CA SER A 121 -7.36 -2.87 -6.60
C SER A 121 -7.85 -3.85 -5.53
N THR A 122 -7.00 -4.21 -4.60
CA THR A 122 -7.32 -5.10 -3.48
C THR A 122 -7.71 -4.29 -2.25
N ARG A 123 -8.63 -4.83 -1.46
CA ARG A 123 -9.12 -4.23 -0.21
C ARG A 123 -8.84 -5.17 0.96
N ILE A 124 -8.28 -4.63 2.03
CA ILE A 124 -8.02 -5.35 3.27
C ILE A 124 -8.78 -4.65 4.40
N GLY A 125 -9.47 -5.43 5.21
CA GLY A 125 -10.23 -4.95 6.35
C GLY A 125 -9.33 -4.42 7.48
N ARG A 126 -9.95 -4.06 8.60
CA ARG A 126 -9.27 -3.49 9.76
C ARG A 126 -8.53 -4.57 10.56
N ARG A 127 -7.50 -4.15 11.30
CA ARG A 127 -6.73 -5.01 12.22
C ARG A 127 -6.13 -6.25 11.55
N PHE A 128 -5.85 -6.12 10.27
CA PHE A 128 -5.16 -7.15 9.52
C PHE A 128 -3.72 -7.30 10.02
N MET A 129 -3.25 -8.54 10.10
CA MET A 129 -1.87 -8.83 10.49
C MET A 129 -1.24 -9.81 9.51
N THR A 130 0.02 -9.61 9.17
CA THR A 130 0.72 -10.56 8.31
C THR A 130 2.13 -10.86 8.80
N GLY A 131 2.55 -12.11 8.65
CA GLY A 131 3.95 -12.49 8.73
C GLY A 131 4.72 -12.07 7.47
N GLY A 132 6.05 -11.98 7.57
CA GLY A 132 6.91 -11.45 6.51
C GLY A 132 6.80 -12.19 5.17
N ASN A 133 7.08 -11.45 4.09
CA ASN A 133 7.09 -11.92 2.70
C ASN A 133 5.76 -12.55 2.23
N SER A 134 4.64 -12.09 2.76
CA SER A 134 3.31 -12.52 2.30
C SER A 134 2.86 -11.69 1.09
N VAL A 135 2.05 -12.30 0.21
CA VAL A 135 1.59 -11.69 -1.04
C VAL A 135 0.08 -11.79 -1.15
N VAL A 136 -0.58 -10.73 -1.60
CA VAL A 136 -2.02 -10.71 -1.90
C VAL A 136 -2.21 -10.35 -3.37
N SER A 137 -2.93 -11.20 -4.11
CA SER A 137 -3.24 -11.02 -5.53
C SER A 137 -4.20 -9.84 -5.74
N ALA A 138 -4.30 -9.40 -7.01
CA ALA A 138 -5.13 -8.26 -7.39
C ALA A 138 -6.64 -8.53 -7.26
N HIS A 139 -7.39 -7.43 -7.06
CA HIS A 139 -8.87 -7.42 -7.05
C HIS A 139 -9.53 -8.30 -5.98
N LEU A 140 -8.86 -8.54 -4.87
CA LEU A 140 -9.38 -9.34 -3.76
C LEU A 140 -9.94 -8.44 -2.64
N THR A 141 -10.79 -9.07 -1.82
CA THR A 141 -11.29 -8.47 -0.58
C THR A 141 -11.02 -9.42 0.58
N LEU A 142 -10.35 -8.91 1.61
CA LEU A 142 -10.07 -9.61 2.86
C LEU A 142 -10.87 -8.95 3.98
N ALA A 143 -11.50 -9.78 4.83
CA ALA A 143 -12.28 -9.31 5.98
C ALA A 143 -11.43 -8.60 7.04
N ASP A 144 -12.09 -7.99 8.01
CA ASP A 144 -11.47 -7.53 9.25
C ASP A 144 -10.85 -8.71 10.02
N ASP A 145 -9.86 -8.45 10.87
CA ASP A 145 -9.27 -9.42 11.79
C ASP A 145 -8.67 -10.69 11.12
N VAL A 146 -8.22 -10.58 9.89
CA VAL A 146 -7.49 -11.65 9.20
C VAL A 146 -6.02 -11.60 9.60
N VAL A 147 -5.45 -12.76 9.95
CA VAL A 147 -4.03 -12.95 10.26
C VAL A 147 -3.41 -13.93 9.28
N LEU A 148 -2.37 -13.51 8.56
CA LEU A 148 -1.61 -14.35 7.66
C LEU A 148 -0.30 -14.81 8.29
N ALA A 149 -0.02 -16.10 8.27
CA ALA A 149 1.33 -16.60 8.56
C ALA A 149 2.35 -16.08 7.51
N GLY A 150 3.62 -16.02 7.89
CA GLY A 150 4.67 -15.60 6.96
C GLY A 150 4.73 -16.45 5.68
N ARG A 151 5.08 -15.80 4.57
CA ARG A 151 5.14 -16.40 3.22
C ARG A 151 3.80 -16.93 2.69
N SER A 152 2.68 -16.44 3.22
CA SER A 152 1.36 -16.80 2.68
C SER A 152 1.11 -16.11 1.35
N THR A 153 0.40 -16.79 0.44
CA THR A 153 -0.04 -16.22 -0.84
C THR A 153 -1.54 -16.32 -0.96
N VAL A 154 -2.20 -15.17 -0.96
CA VAL A 154 -3.66 -15.05 -1.08
C VAL A 154 -4.03 -14.92 -2.55
N THR A 155 -4.81 -15.86 -3.09
CA THR A 155 -5.24 -15.91 -4.49
C THR A 155 -6.76 -15.82 -4.67
N SER A 156 -7.51 -15.76 -3.56
CA SER A 156 -8.98 -15.62 -3.53
C SER A 156 -9.40 -14.74 -2.36
N ASP A 157 -10.64 -14.28 -2.38
CA ASP A 157 -11.20 -13.51 -1.27
C ASP A 157 -11.13 -14.30 0.04
N VAL A 158 -10.95 -13.56 1.15
CA VAL A 158 -10.96 -14.09 2.52
C VAL A 158 -12.11 -13.41 3.27
N PRO A 159 -13.33 -13.96 3.22
CA PRO A 159 -14.53 -13.29 3.73
C PRO A 159 -14.69 -13.33 5.24
N GLU A 160 -13.94 -14.19 5.94
CA GLU A 160 -14.10 -14.40 7.38
C GLU A 160 -12.82 -14.02 8.14
N PRO A 161 -12.95 -13.50 9.38
CA PRO A 161 -11.82 -13.34 10.29
C PRO A 161 -11.14 -14.69 10.56
N GLY A 162 -9.85 -14.68 10.86
CA GLY A 162 -9.15 -15.91 11.24
C GLY A 162 -7.68 -15.92 10.92
N HIS A 163 -7.04 -17.04 11.23
CA HIS A 163 -5.64 -17.30 10.97
C HIS A 163 -5.49 -18.21 9.75
N TYR A 164 -4.73 -17.74 8.79
CA TYR A 164 -4.54 -18.39 7.50
C TYR A 164 -3.07 -18.61 7.18
N ALA A 165 -2.77 -19.69 6.49
CA ALA A 165 -1.40 -20.00 6.08
C ALA A 165 -1.40 -20.72 4.72
N GLY A 166 -0.31 -20.66 4.00
CA GLY A 166 -0.09 -21.52 2.83
C GLY A 166 0.25 -20.80 1.54
N TYR A 167 0.65 -21.64 0.56
CA TYR A 167 0.98 -21.25 -0.81
C TYR A 167 0.34 -22.26 -1.79
N PRO A 168 -0.79 -21.96 -2.39
CA PRO A 168 -1.72 -20.87 -2.05
C PRO A 168 -2.32 -21.00 -0.65
N LEU A 169 -2.99 -19.96 -0.19
CA LEU A 169 -3.64 -19.92 1.11
C LEU A 169 -4.68 -21.06 1.26
N GLN A 170 -4.70 -21.70 2.40
CA GLN A 170 -5.67 -22.70 2.82
C GLN A 170 -6.31 -22.31 4.14
#